data_093758b381f31075a3d3389c365ad365
#
_entry.id   093758b381f31075a3d3389c365ad365
#
_cell.length_a   1.000
_cell.length_b   1.000
_cell.length_c   1.000
_cell.angle_alpha   90.00
_cell.angle_beta   90.00
_cell.angle_gamma   90.00
#
_symmetry.space_group_name_H-M   'P 1'
#
loop_
_entity.id
_entity.type
_entity.pdbx_description
1 polymer ?
#
loop_
_entity_poly.entity_id
_entity_poly.type
_entity_poly.pdbx_seq_one_letter_code
_entity_poly.pdbx_strand_id
1 'polypeptide(L)'
;MPPHKAPRSSPQPLPAPVPPPSKPRPILLLFTGGLLAYLTSHLLAHFNILTVPVPNPDYIHKEPLRIVAVGDLHGDYANALAVLRMAGIANRKGEWVAGRTVFVQTGDIVDRGPDTIRLYKLMQNLSEQAVTAGGKVIPLLGNHEVMNMMEDYRYVTPEDIESFGGLEQRKRIWGRDGWLGKYLRTWDVVADVNGTIFLHGGLHPKWAHHGIPSLNTESQTYLQTLPPSELYHVPLFGGDGPLWYRGYAQDDERVVCKTLQEALSALKAHRMVIGHTPQLSGEILSRCGNQVLVIDVGISSVYGGNRAALEIVGDRVVGVYEGRREVIAE
;
A
#
# COMPACT_ATOMS: atom_id res chain seq x y z
N MET A 1 32.33 63.53 4.11
CA MET A 1 31.42 63.19 5.20
C MET A 1 31.56 61.71 5.48
N PRO A 2 31.98 61.27 6.69
CA PRO A 2 32.13 59.88 7.03
C PRO A 2 30.78 59.26 7.43
N PRO A 3 30.58 57.92 7.29
CA PRO A 3 29.32 57.23 7.56
C PRO A 3 29.09 57.04 9.06
N HIS A 4 27.86 57.25 9.49
CA HIS A 4 27.39 57.02 10.86
C HIS A 4 27.43 55.51 11.25
N LYS A 5 28.08 55.23 12.38
CA LYS A 5 28.03 53.94 13.05
C LYS A 5 26.69 53.75 13.81
N ALA A 6 26.00 52.66 13.54
CA ALA A 6 24.84 52.21 14.30
C ALA A 6 25.27 51.67 15.70
N PRO A 7 24.44 51.82 16.74
CA PRO A 7 24.78 51.35 18.10
C PRO A 7 24.65 49.81 18.22
N ARG A 8 25.61 49.22 18.91
CA ARG A 8 25.60 47.79 19.31
C ARG A 8 24.58 47.55 20.42
N SER A 9 23.62 46.67 20.19
CA SER A 9 22.74 46.13 21.22
C SER A 9 23.49 45.06 22.03
N SER A 10 23.46 45.20 23.35
CA SER A 10 23.99 44.20 24.31
C SER A 10 23.14 42.92 24.34
N PRO A 11 23.72 41.74 24.52
CA PRO A 11 23.00 40.46 24.59
C PRO A 11 22.18 40.38 25.88
N GLN A 12 20.92 39.94 25.74
CA GLN A 12 20.07 39.57 26.88
C GLN A 12 20.48 38.21 27.47
N PRO A 13 20.37 38.05 28.80
CA PRO A 13 20.70 36.81 29.48
C PRO A 13 19.67 35.72 29.19
N LEU A 14 20.16 34.48 29.05
CA LEU A 14 19.40 33.26 28.85
C LEU A 14 18.49 32.96 30.06
N PRO A 15 17.25 32.46 29.85
CA PRO A 15 16.39 32.05 30.96
C PRO A 15 16.95 30.80 31.67
N ALA A 16 16.72 30.73 32.97
CA ALA A 16 17.14 29.66 33.84
C ALA A 16 16.47 28.32 33.51
N PRO A 17 17.15 27.16 33.76
CA PRO A 17 16.60 25.85 33.46
C PRO A 17 15.41 25.51 34.36
N VAL A 18 14.36 24.95 33.73
CA VAL A 18 13.14 24.46 34.39
C VAL A 18 13.47 23.17 35.15
N PRO A 19 13.07 23.02 36.44
CA PRO A 19 13.31 21.80 37.19
C PRO A 19 12.49 20.62 36.64
N PRO A 20 13.00 19.38 36.78
CA PRO A 20 12.31 18.19 36.28
C PRO A 20 11.04 17.89 37.10
N PRO A 21 9.99 17.30 36.47
CA PRO A 21 8.76 16.97 37.14
C PRO A 21 8.96 15.87 38.20
N SER A 22 8.36 16.08 39.36
CA SER A 22 8.37 15.15 40.49
C SER A 22 7.65 13.84 40.13
N LYS A 23 8.28 12.70 40.47
CA LYS A 23 7.72 11.36 40.33
C LYS A 23 6.44 11.21 41.16
N PRO A 24 5.34 10.63 40.61
CA PRO A 24 4.16 10.32 41.39
C PRO A 24 4.48 9.23 42.44
N ARG A 25 4.06 9.44 43.69
CA ARG A 25 4.10 8.43 44.74
C ARG A 25 3.08 7.33 44.45
N PRO A 26 3.39 6.05 44.69
CA PRO A 26 2.43 4.98 44.55
C PRO A 26 1.36 5.10 45.64
N ILE A 27 0.10 5.28 45.25
CA ILE A 27 -1.06 5.15 46.13
C ILE A 27 -1.33 3.67 46.30
N LEU A 28 -1.18 3.22 47.53
CA LEU A 28 -1.49 1.87 47.98
C LEU A 28 -3.04 1.70 48.02
N LEU A 29 -3.60 1.14 46.96
CA LEU A 29 -5.00 0.70 46.85
C LEU A 29 -5.03 -0.82 46.85
N LEU A 30 -4.86 -1.41 48.03
CA LEU A 30 -5.08 -2.82 48.24
C LEU A 30 -6.12 -2.99 49.38
N PHE A 31 -7.10 -3.89 49.13
CA PHE A 31 -8.06 -4.47 50.07
C PHE A 31 -9.47 -3.85 50.20
N THR A 32 -10.15 -3.56 49.08
CA THR A 32 -11.64 -3.53 49.16
C THR A 32 -12.36 -4.29 48.05
N GLY A 33 -11.64 -4.77 46.99
CA GLY A 33 -12.26 -5.50 45.89
C GLY A 33 -12.62 -6.96 46.14
N GLY A 34 -11.91 -7.63 47.04
CA GLY A 34 -12.10 -9.06 47.28
C GLY A 34 -13.38 -9.41 48.08
N LEU A 35 -13.79 -8.56 49.00
CA LEU A 35 -14.96 -8.81 49.84
C LEU A 35 -16.26 -8.56 49.06
N LEU A 36 -16.29 -7.59 48.19
CA LEU A 36 -17.47 -7.30 47.35
C LEU A 36 -17.72 -8.38 46.30
N ALA A 37 -16.67 -8.92 45.69
CA ALA A 37 -16.75 -10.01 44.73
C ALA A 37 -17.21 -11.33 45.38
N TYR A 38 -16.78 -11.59 46.64
CA TYR A 38 -17.21 -12.79 47.38
C TYR A 38 -18.69 -12.71 47.81
N LEU A 39 -19.18 -11.54 48.23
CA LEU A 39 -20.57 -11.33 48.61
C LEU A 39 -21.53 -11.34 47.40
N THR A 40 -21.09 -10.84 46.24
CA THR A 40 -21.91 -10.90 45.03
C THR A 40 -22.01 -12.31 44.45
N SER A 41 -20.95 -13.13 44.54
CA SER A 41 -21.00 -14.53 44.10
C SER A 41 -21.93 -15.41 44.97
N HIS A 42 -21.99 -15.15 46.29
CA HIS A 42 -22.89 -15.88 47.18
C HIS A 42 -24.38 -15.46 47.07
N LEU A 43 -24.68 -14.18 46.72
CA LEU A 43 -26.05 -13.74 46.47
C LEU A 43 -26.60 -14.26 45.13
N LEU A 44 -25.73 -14.42 44.11
CA LEU A 44 -26.14 -14.93 42.79
C LEU A 44 -26.41 -16.44 42.78
N ALA A 45 -25.88 -17.21 43.76
CA ALA A 45 -26.11 -18.65 43.87
C ALA A 45 -27.51 -19.00 44.43
N HIS A 46 -28.23 -18.06 44.98
CA HIS A 46 -29.59 -18.27 45.51
C HIS A 46 -30.74 -17.86 44.60
N PHE A 47 -30.44 -17.17 43.50
CA PHE A 47 -31.41 -16.90 42.46
C PHE A 47 -31.04 -17.76 41.25
N ASN A 48 -31.97 -18.62 40.84
CA ASN A 48 -31.90 -19.42 39.61
C ASN A 48 -31.93 -18.47 38.40
N ILE A 49 -30.94 -17.59 38.27
CA ILE A 49 -30.75 -16.73 37.10
C ILE A 49 -30.08 -17.61 36.06
N LEU A 50 -30.78 -17.88 34.97
CA LEU A 50 -30.27 -18.50 33.74
C LEU A 50 -28.85 -17.97 33.47
N THR A 51 -27.86 -18.81 33.69
CA THR A 51 -26.48 -18.50 33.28
C THR A 51 -26.48 -18.44 31.77
N VAL A 52 -26.52 -17.24 31.23
CA VAL A 52 -26.16 -17.04 29.83
C VAL A 52 -24.73 -17.58 29.67
N PRO A 53 -24.49 -18.57 28.80
CA PRO A 53 -23.14 -19.08 28.62
C PRO A 53 -22.25 -17.93 28.23
N VAL A 54 -21.23 -17.61 29.05
CA VAL A 54 -20.20 -16.68 28.67
C VAL A 54 -19.50 -17.33 27.47
N PRO A 55 -19.48 -16.69 26.30
CA PRO A 55 -18.79 -17.25 25.15
C PRO A 55 -17.35 -17.58 25.56
N ASN A 56 -16.90 -18.83 25.31
CA ASN A 56 -15.53 -19.22 25.57
C ASN A 56 -14.60 -18.22 24.85
N PRO A 57 -13.70 -17.52 25.55
CA PRO A 57 -12.80 -16.56 24.91
C PRO A 57 -11.89 -17.19 23.84
N ASP A 58 -11.74 -18.51 23.83
CA ASP A 58 -11.00 -19.25 22.79
C ASP A 58 -11.81 -19.46 21.49
N TYR A 59 -13.10 -19.12 21.46
CA TYR A 59 -13.99 -19.17 20.29
C TYR A 59 -14.11 -17.84 19.56
N ILE A 60 -13.09 -17.00 19.62
CA ILE A 60 -12.99 -15.91 18.64
C ILE A 60 -12.50 -16.57 17.35
N HIS A 61 -13.42 -17.04 16.51
CA HIS A 61 -13.13 -17.24 15.09
C HIS A 61 -12.65 -15.88 14.59
N LYS A 62 -11.33 -15.71 14.53
CA LYS A 62 -10.75 -14.58 13.77
C LYS A 62 -11.22 -14.79 12.35
N GLU A 63 -12.19 -14.02 11.93
CA GLU A 63 -12.57 -13.98 10.52
C GLU A 63 -11.32 -13.91 9.67
N PRO A 64 -11.18 -14.75 8.63
CA PRO A 64 -10.00 -14.74 7.79
C PRO A 64 -9.80 -13.33 7.23
N LEU A 65 -8.55 -12.91 7.15
CA LEU A 65 -8.17 -11.60 6.65
C LEU A 65 -8.70 -11.44 5.21
N ARG A 66 -9.50 -10.40 4.98
CA ARG A 66 -9.91 -10.01 3.64
C ARG A 66 -8.82 -9.12 3.04
N ILE A 67 -8.30 -9.52 1.89
CA ILE A 67 -7.36 -8.76 1.08
C ILE A 67 -8.06 -8.37 -0.21
N VAL A 68 -7.92 -7.12 -0.63
CA VAL A 68 -8.37 -6.66 -1.95
C VAL A 68 -7.17 -6.03 -2.66
N ALA A 69 -6.94 -6.42 -3.91
CA ALA A 69 -5.87 -5.84 -4.71
C ALA A 69 -6.42 -5.23 -6.01
N VAL A 70 -5.82 -4.11 -6.42
CA VAL A 70 -6.16 -3.39 -7.65
C VAL A 70 -4.86 -3.10 -8.41
N GLY A 71 -4.89 -3.31 -9.72
CA GLY A 71 -3.79 -3.03 -10.64
C GLY A 71 -3.66 -1.55 -11.01
N ASP A 72 -3.03 -1.34 -12.14
CA ASP A 72 -2.61 -0.05 -12.68
C ASP A 72 -3.78 0.92 -12.89
N LEU A 73 -3.63 2.17 -12.47
CA LEU A 73 -4.68 3.21 -12.51
C LEU A 73 -4.43 4.28 -13.56
N HIS A 74 -3.17 4.54 -13.85
CA HIS A 74 -2.72 5.43 -14.92
C HIS A 74 -3.52 6.75 -15.05
N GLY A 75 -3.56 7.54 -13.98
CA GLY A 75 -4.12 8.89 -14.01
C GLY A 75 -5.63 8.97 -14.25
N ASP A 76 -6.38 7.87 -14.18
CA ASP A 76 -7.84 7.82 -14.40
C ASP A 76 -8.59 7.69 -13.07
N TYR A 77 -8.91 8.82 -12.46
CA TYR A 77 -9.62 8.88 -11.18
C TYR A 77 -11.04 8.28 -11.25
N ALA A 78 -11.74 8.48 -12.36
CA ALA A 78 -13.13 8.05 -12.49
C ALA A 78 -13.23 6.51 -12.47
N ASN A 79 -12.41 5.83 -13.26
CA ASN A 79 -12.35 4.37 -13.28
C ASN A 79 -11.73 3.81 -11.99
N ALA A 80 -10.69 4.42 -11.44
CA ALA A 80 -10.12 4.03 -10.16
C ALA A 80 -11.18 4.04 -9.04
N LEU A 81 -11.92 5.14 -8.88
CA LEU A 81 -12.98 5.23 -7.88
C LEU A 81 -14.12 4.22 -8.14
N ALA A 82 -14.45 3.97 -9.41
CA ALA A 82 -15.47 2.98 -9.77
C ALA A 82 -15.05 1.56 -9.33
N VAL A 83 -13.78 1.17 -9.59
CA VAL A 83 -13.21 -0.11 -9.15
C VAL A 83 -13.16 -0.22 -7.64
N LEU A 84 -12.68 0.79 -6.94
CA LEU A 84 -12.63 0.79 -5.47
C LEU A 84 -14.01 0.68 -4.83
N ARG A 85 -15.03 1.29 -5.44
CA ARG A 85 -16.42 1.15 -5.00
C ARG A 85 -16.97 -0.25 -5.26
N MET A 86 -16.74 -0.78 -6.44
CA MET A 86 -17.14 -2.13 -6.84
C MET A 86 -16.53 -3.19 -5.93
N ALA A 87 -15.26 -3.02 -5.55
CA ALA A 87 -14.54 -3.89 -4.63
C ALA A 87 -14.92 -3.66 -3.14
N GLY A 88 -15.79 -2.70 -2.83
CA GLY A 88 -16.19 -2.38 -1.46
C GLY A 88 -15.07 -1.78 -0.61
N ILE A 89 -14.14 -1.06 -1.22
CA ILE A 89 -13.05 -0.33 -0.56
C ILE A 89 -13.47 1.09 -0.21
N ALA A 90 -14.08 1.80 -1.17
CA ALA A 90 -14.48 3.18 -0.99
C ALA A 90 -15.97 3.40 -1.31
N ASN A 91 -16.56 4.44 -0.74
CA ASN A 91 -17.88 4.92 -1.12
C ASN A 91 -17.80 5.90 -2.32
N ARG A 92 -18.95 6.52 -2.68
CA ARG A 92 -19.03 7.48 -3.80
C ARG A 92 -18.19 8.74 -3.60
N LYS A 93 -17.82 9.07 -2.36
CA LYS A 93 -17.00 10.23 -2.01
C LYS A 93 -15.50 9.90 -1.95
N GLY A 94 -15.11 8.61 -2.13
CA GLY A 94 -13.74 8.14 -1.95
C GLY A 94 -13.38 7.92 -0.48
N GLU A 95 -14.34 7.77 0.41
CA GLU A 95 -14.12 7.48 1.83
C GLU A 95 -14.07 5.96 2.06
N TRP A 96 -13.22 5.52 2.97
CA TRP A 96 -13.02 4.11 3.32
C TRP A 96 -14.28 3.48 3.93
N VAL A 97 -14.67 2.31 3.41
CA VAL A 97 -15.84 1.54 3.92
C VAL A 97 -15.50 0.07 4.14
N ALA A 98 -14.24 -0.32 4.00
CA ALA A 98 -13.83 -1.72 3.98
C ALA A 98 -13.50 -2.32 5.37
N GLY A 99 -13.68 -1.56 6.46
CA GLY A 99 -13.41 -2.05 7.83
C GLY A 99 -11.97 -2.55 7.97
N ARG A 100 -11.80 -3.81 8.41
CA ARG A 100 -10.48 -4.43 8.68
C ARG A 100 -9.75 -4.98 7.45
N THR A 101 -10.24 -4.72 6.24
CA THR A 101 -9.63 -5.19 4.99
C THR A 101 -8.21 -4.65 4.82
N VAL A 102 -7.31 -5.46 4.23
CA VAL A 102 -6.05 -4.99 3.65
C VAL A 102 -6.28 -4.70 2.18
N PHE A 103 -6.08 -3.45 1.78
CA PHE A 103 -6.12 -3.03 0.38
C PHE A 103 -4.71 -2.85 -0.15
N VAL A 104 -4.39 -3.52 -1.27
CA VAL A 104 -3.11 -3.42 -1.97
C VAL A 104 -3.32 -2.76 -3.33
N GLN A 105 -2.53 -1.76 -3.64
CA GLN A 105 -2.44 -1.16 -4.96
C GLN A 105 -1.04 -1.43 -5.53
N THR A 106 -0.98 -2.07 -6.72
CA THR A 106 0.27 -2.65 -7.23
C THR A 106 1.14 -1.70 -8.07
N GLY A 107 1.00 -0.38 -7.90
CA GLY A 107 1.80 0.63 -8.61
C GLY A 107 1.14 1.16 -9.87
N ASP A 108 1.83 2.05 -10.57
CA ASP A 108 1.37 2.74 -11.77
C ASP A 108 0.04 3.49 -11.58
N ILE A 109 0.02 4.34 -10.57
CA ILE A 109 -1.09 5.28 -10.32
C ILE A 109 -1.02 6.47 -11.28
N VAL A 110 0.16 6.84 -11.70
CA VAL A 110 0.52 8.01 -12.50
C VAL A 110 0.59 7.72 -14.00
N ASP A 111 0.70 8.79 -14.77
CA ASP A 111 0.85 8.82 -16.23
C ASP A 111 -0.39 8.37 -17.03
N ARG A 112 -0.37 8.65 -18.33
CA ARG A 112 -1.42 8.30 -19.30
C ARG A 112 -2.73 9.10 -19.13
N GLY A 113 -3.11 9.45 -17.90
CA GLY A 113 -4.28 10.26 -17.60
C GLY A 113 -3.94 11.49 -16.76
N PRO A 114 -4.89 12.44 -16.60
CA PRO A 114 -4.62 13.76 -16.01
C PRO A 114 -4.79 13.84 -14.50
N ASP A 115 -5.27 12.78 -13.83
CA ASP A 115 -5.74 12.87 -12.45
C ASP A 115 -4.72 12.47 -11.39
N THR A 116 -3.41 12.57 -11.67
CA THR A 116 -2.32 12.14 -10.76
C THR A 116 -2.50 12.68 -9.34
N ILE A 117 -2.67 13.99 -9.17
CA ILE A 117 -2.82 14.62 -7.84
C ILE A 117 -4.04 14.07 -7.10
N ARG A 118 -5.16 13.89 -7.80
CA ARG A 118 -6.42 13.40 -7.21
C ARG A 118 -6.28 11.97 -6.73
N LEU A 119 -5.59 11.13 -7.50
CA LEU A 119 -5.37 9.72 -7.16
C LEU A 119 -4.46 9.58 -5.95
N TYR A 120 -3.34 10.28 -5.88
CA TYR A 120 -2.46 10.20 -4.71
C TYR A 120 -3.12 10.77 -3.44
N LYS A 121 -3.91 11.84 -3.55
CA LYS A 121 -4.72 12.33 -2.43
C LYS A 121 -5.77 11.31 -1.99
N LEU A 122 -6.40 10.60 -2.93
CA LEU A 122 -7.31 9.51 -2.61
C LEU A 122 -6.58 8.39 -1.84
N MET A 123 -5.39 7.96 -2.29
CA MET A 123 -4.60 6.94 -1.59
C MET A 123 -4.20 7.38 -0.17
N GLN A 124 -3.78 8.64 0.02
CA GLN A 124 -3.48 9.19 1.34
C GLN A 124 -4.70 9.14 2.26
N ASN A 125 -5.83 9.67 1.80
CA ASN A 125 -7.08 9.69 2.56
C ASN A 125 -7.56 8.27 2.94
N LEU A 126 -7.50 7.34 2.00
CA LEU A 126 -7.86 5.94 2.26
C LEU A 126 -6.90 5.30 3.27
N SER A 127 -5.60 5.60 3.20
CA SER A 127 -4.60 5.07 4.14
C SER A 127 -4.87 5.55 5.57
N GLU A 128 -5.17 6.82 5.77
CA GLU A 128 -5.49 7.40 7.08
C GLU A 128 -6.78 6.82 7.65
N GLN A 129 -7.83 6.74 6.84
CA GLN A 129 -9.14 6.23 7.26
C GLN A 129 -9.11 4.72 7.52
N ALA A 130 -8.36 3.95 6.74
CA ALA A 130 -8.20 2.50 6.94
C ALA A 130 -7.62 2.19 8.31
N VAL A 131 -6.57 2.89 8.74
CA VAL A 131 -5.95 2.72 10.06
C VAL A 131 -6.98 2.94 11.18
N THR A 132 -7.80 3.98 11.07
CA THR A 132 -8.85 4.27 12.05
C THR A 132 -9.92 3.17 12.11
N ALA A 133 -10.20 2.51 10.98
CA ALA A 133 -11.15 1.42 10.87
C ALA A 133 -10.56 0.02 11.20
N GLY A 134 -9.26 -0.04 11.57
CA GLY A 134 -8.55 -1.29 11.82
C GLY A 134 -8.14 -2.05 10.55
N GLY A 135 -8.23 -1.41 9.38
CA GLY A 135 -7.76 -1.89 8.08
C GLY A 135 -6.35 -1.37 7.75
N LYS A 136 -5.93 -1.64 6.52
CA LYS A 136 -4.61 -1.20 6.03
C LYS A 136 -4.65 -0.94 4.52
N VAL A 137 -3.99 0.11 4.06
CA VAL A 137 -3.67 0.32 2.65
C VAL A 137 -2.18 0.09 2.45
N ILE A 138 -1.82 -0.68 1.44
CA ILE A 138 -0.44 -0.99 1.03
C ILE A 138 -0.30 -0.54 -0.42
N PRO A 139 0.12 0.71 -0.66
CA PRO A 139 0.46 1.14 -2.00
C PRO A 139 1.90 0.70 -2.31
N LEU A 140 2.12 0.21 -3.53
CA LEU A 140 3.44 -0.20 -4.02
C LEU A 140 3.90 0.74 -5.15
N LEU A 141 5.21 0.80 -5.34
CA LEU A 141 5.78 1.51 -6.48
C LEU A 141 5.59 0.70 -7.76
N GLY A 142 5.17 1.37 -8.83
CA GLY A 142 5.29 0.90 -10.19
C GLY A 142 6.49 1.52 -10.91
N ASN A 143 6.73 1.11 -12.14
CA ASN A 143 7.82 1.68 -12.93
C ASN A 143 7.53 3.14 -13.32
N HIS A 144 6.27 3.53 -13.51
CA HIS A 144 5.92 4.91 -13.82
C HIS A 144 6.16 5.87 -12.66
N GLU A 145 5.98 5.47 -11.41
CA GLU A 145 6.41 6.26 -10.25
C GLU A 145 7.92 6.53 -10.30
N VAL A 146 8.73 5.48 -10.53
CA VAL A 146 10.19 5.60 -10.58
C VAL A 146 10.64 6.40 -11.80
N MET A 147 10.02 6.22 -12.98
CA MET A 147 10.28 7.05 -14.17
C MET A 147 10.08 8.54 -13.90
N ASN A 148 9.01 8.91 -13.21
CA ASN A 148 8.75 10.28 -12.83
C ASN A 148 9.80 10.82 -11.85
N MET A 149 10.32 9.99 -10.94
CA MET A 149 11.44 10.36 -10.06
C MET A 149 12.78 10.47 -10.81
N MET A 150 12.91 9.78 -11.95
CA MET A 150 14.02 9.91 -12.89
C MET A 150 13.91 11.12 -13.83
N GLU A 151 12.84 11.89 -13.72
CA GLU A 151 12.45 12.97 -14.66
C GLU A 151 12.17 12.47 -16.08
N ASP A 152 11.79 11.21 -16.24
CA ASP A 152 11.34 10.63 -17.51
C ASP A 152 9.83 10.82 -17.66
N TYR A 153 9.42 11.85 -18.37
CA TYR A 153 8.03 12.27 -18.53
C TYR A 153 7.37 11.84 -19.85
N ARG A 154 7.95 10.84 -20.54
CA ARG A 154 7.46 10.42 -21.87
C ARG A 154 5.99 9.98 -21.91
N TYR A 155 5.43 9.63 -20.77
CA TYR A 155 4.04 9.16 -20.64
C TYR A 155 3.14 10.14 -19.88
N VAL A 156 3.65 11.27 -19.46
CA VAL A 156 2.89 12.33 -18.80
C VAL A 156 2.11 13.12 -19.84
N THR A 157 0.81 13.34 -19.59
CA THR A 157 -0.02 14.14 -20.49
C THR A 157 0.14 15.65 -20.24
N PRO A 158 -0.10 16.49 -21.24
CA PRO A 158 -0.10 17.95 -21.05
C PRO A 158 -1.05 18.39 -19.94
N GLU A 159 -2.23 17.80 -19.85
CA GLU A 159 -3.26 18.11 -18.86
C GLU A 159 -2.77 17.76 -17.44
N ASP A 160 -2.02 16.67 -17.28
CA ASP A 160 -1.43 16.31 -15.98
C ASP A 160 -0.33 17.32 -15.60
N ILE A 161 0.51 17.76 -16.54
CA ILE A 161 1.49 18.83 -16.31
C ILE A 161 0.81 20.11 -15.84
N GLU A 162 -0.28 20.50 -16.51
CA GLU A 162 -1.08 21.70 -16.15
C GLU A 162 -1.69 21.55 -14.75
N SER A 163 -2.14 20.35 -14.37
CA SER A 163 -2.72 20.08 -13.04
C SER A 163 -1.76 20.40 -11.89
N PHE A 164 -0.46 20.29 -12.16
CA PHE A 164 0.63 20.65 -11.22
C PHE A 164 0.99 22.16 -11.26
N GLY A 165 0.46 22.94 -12.20
CA GLY A 165 0.85 24.32 -12.44
C GLY A 165 2.08 24.46 -13.32
N GLY A 166 2.30 23.50 -14.22
CA GLY A 166 3.39 23.43 -15.20
C GLY A 166 4.53 22.49 -14.80
N LEU A 167 5.41 22.24 -15.77
CA LEU A 167 6.46 21.23 -15.66
C LEU A 167 7.42 21.49 -14.48
N GLU A 168 7.85 22.74 -14.30
CA GLU A 168 8.79 23.06 -13.22
C GLU A 168 8.18 22.88 -11.83
N GLN A 169 6.88 23.15 -11.69
CA GLN A 169 6.18 22.89 -10.44
C GLN A 169 6.00 21.38 -10.22
N ARG A 170 5.70 20.62 -11.28
CA ARG A 170 5.64 19.16 -11.24
C ARG A 170 6.97 18.57 -10.76
N LYS A 171 8.10 18.98 -11.34
CA LYS A 171 9.43 18.57 -10.92
C LYS A 171 9.69 18.85 -9.44
N ARG A 172 9.34 20.02 -8.95
CA ARG A 172 9.49 20.35 -7.52
C ARG A 172 8.66 19.43 -6.62
N ILE A 173 7.42 19.14 -7.02
CA ILE A 173 6.49 18.30 -6.22
C ILE A 173 6.95 16.83 -6.21
N TRP A 174 7.50 16.32 -7.32
CA TRP A 174 8.07 14.97 -7.43
C TRP A 174 9.49 14.86 -6.87
N GLY A 175 10.17 15.98 -6.70
CA GLY A 175 11.50 16.06 -6.11
C GLY A 175 11.52 15.56 -4.66
N ARG A 176 12.73 15.33 -4.13
CA ARG A 176 12.93 14.78 -2.77
C ARG A 176 12.27 15.61 -1.67
N ASP A 177 12.20 16.92 -1.85
CA ASP A 177 11.62 17.84 -0.88
C ASP A 177 10.14 18.12 -1.13
N GLY A 178 9.61 17.75 -2.29
CA GLY A 178 8.20 17.87 -2.63
C GLY A 178 7.32 16.90 -1.86
N TRP A 179 6.07 17.29 -1.62
CA TRP A 179 5.15 16.49 -0.82
C TRP A 179 4.93 15.09 -1.41
N LEU A 180 4.78 15.00 -2.74
CA LEU A 180 4.55 13.72 -3.42
C LEU A 180 5.83 12.89 -3.47
N GLY A 181 6.96 13.53 -3.82
CA GLY A 181 8.24 12.85 -3.87
C GLY A 181 8.68 12.28 -2.51
N LYS A 182 8.45 13.00 -1.41
CA LYS A 182 8.66 12.49 -0.05
C LYS A 182 7.78 11.27 0.25
N TYR A 183 6.51 11.35 -0.10
CA TYR A 183 5.52 10.30 0.14
C TYR A 183 5.89 9.02 -0.61
N LEU A 184 6.12 9.12 -1.92
CA LEU A 184 6.41 7.95 -2.77
C LEU A 184 7.74 7.26 -2.43
N ARG A 185 8.77 8.00 -2.00
CA ARG A 185 10.07 7.43 -1.62
C ARG A 185 10.05 6.61 -0.32
N THR A 186 8.91 6.56 0.35
CA THR A 186 8.67 5.66 1.49
C THR A 186 7.92 4.38 1.11
N TRP A 187 7.46 4.27 -0.14
CA TRP A 187 6.72 3.11 -0.58
C TRP A 187 7.64 1.93 -0.86
N ASP A 188 7.11 0.75 -0.65
CA ASP A 188 7.78 -0.51 -0.94
C ASP A 188 7.62 -0.89 -2.41
N VAL A 189 8.52 -1.73 -2.91
CA VAL A 189 8.42 -2.36 -4.24
C VAL A 189 7.76 -3.73 -4.17
N VAL A 190 7.80 -4.39 -3.01
CA VAL A 190 7.23 -5.71 -2.78
C VAL A 190 6.55 -5.76 -1.41
N ALA A 191 5.37 -6.37 -1.33
CA ALA A 191 4.71 -6.67 -0.06
C ALA A 191 4.36 -8.16 0.04
N ASP A 192 4.56 -8.74 1.23
CA ASP A 192 4.00 -10.02 1.61
C ASP A 192 2.77 -9.79 2.50
N VAL A 193 1.64 -10.31 2.09
CA VAL A 193 0.43 -10.32 2.90
C VAL A 193 -0.06 -11.75 3.02
N ASN A 194 0.19 -12.35 4.16
CA ASN A 194 -0.24 -13.71 4.46
C ASN A 194 0.24 -14.76 3.42
N GLY A 195 1.53 -14.66 3.00
CA GLY A 195 2.14 -15.59 2.03
C GLY A 195 1.73 -15.35 0.57
N THR A 196 0.98 -14.30 0.29
CA THR A 196 0.76 -13.78 -1.06
C THR A 196 1.66 -12.58 -1.29
N ILE A 197 2.50 -12.65 -2.31
CA ILE A 197 3.45 -11.61 -2.69
C ILE A 197 2.80 -10.66 -3.68
N PHE A 198 2.79 -9.38 -3.37
CA PHE A 198 2.28 -8.32 -4.22
C PHE A 198 3.42 -7.44 -4.68
N LEU A 199 3.48 -7.14 -5.96
CA LEU A 199 4.42 -6.22 -6.57
C LEU A 199 3.92 -5.77 -7.94
N HIS A 200 4.64 -4.85 -8.56
CA HIS A 200 4.20 -4.28 -9.83
C HIS A 200 4.47 -5.21 -11.02
N GLY A 201 5.74 -5.49 -11.36
CA GLY A 201 6.10 -6.26 -12.58
C GLY A 201 6.15 -7.76 -12.36
N GLY A 202 7.04 -8.20 -11.48
CA GLY A 202 7.26 -9.62 -11.17
C GLY A 202 8.58 -9.83 -10.45
N LEU A 203 8.65 -10.79 -9.53
CA LEU A 203 9.87 -11.05 -8.78
C LEU A 203 10.58 -12.29 -9.33
N HIS A 204 11.54 -12.06 -10.23
CA HIS A 204 12.41 -13.12 -10.75
C HIS A 204 13.23 -13.75 -9.60
N PRO A 205 13.56 -15.07 -9.61
CA PRO A 205 14.33 -15.75 -8.57
C PRO A 205 15.59 -15.01 -8.14
N LYS A 206 16.31 -14.42 -9.10
CA LYS A 206 17.48 -13.56 -8.86
C LYS A 206 17.23 -12.53 -7.76
N TRP A 207 16.05 -11.90 -7.75
CA TRP A 207 15.66 -10.90 -6.76
C TRP A 207 14.98 -11.51 -5.53
N ALA A 208 14.24 -12.61 -5.70
CA ALA A 208 13.61 -13.30 -4.58
C ALA A 208 14.62 -13.76 -3.52
N HIS A 209 15.82 -14.16 -3.93
CA HIS A 209 16.89 -14.57 -3.02
C HIS A 209 17.47 -13.41 -2.19
N HIS A 210 17.30 -12.14 -2.59
CA HIS A 210 17.69 -10.99 -1.76
C HIS A 210 16.77 -10.82 -0.56
N GLY A 211 15.54 -11.31 -0.63
CA GLY A 211 14.50 -11.15 0.40
C GLY A 211 13.80 -9.78 0.34
N ILE A 212 12.52 -9.77 0.68
CA ILE A 212 11.66 -8.59 0.60
C ILE A 212 12.18 -7.38 1.40
N PRO A 213 12.63 -7.55 2.67
CA PRO A 213 13.15 -6.41 3.44
C PRO A 213 14.35 -5.72 2.80
N SER A 214 15.27 -6.51 2.21
CA SER A 214 16.45 -5.96 1.52
C SER A 214 16.04 -5.17 0.29
N LEU A 215 15.17 -5.75 -0.56
CA LEU A 215 14.69 -5.08 -1.77
C LEU A 215 14.01 -3.75 -1.48
N ASN A 216 13.15 -3.69 -0.48
CA ASN A 216 12.45 -2.47 -0.10
C ASN A 216 13.41 -1.43 0.47
N THR A 217 14.32 -1.84 1.36
CA THR A 217 15.34 -0.94 1.93
C THR A 217 16.28 -0.39 0.87
N GLU A 218 16.77 -1.23 -0.05
CA GLU A 218 17.63 -0.82 -1.14
C GLU A 218 16.91 0.16 -2.08
N SER A 219 15.69 -0.17 -2.50
CA SER A 219 14.87 0.70 -3.35
C SER A 219 14.67 2.08 -2.71
N GLN A 220 14.22 2.13 -1.48
CA GLN A 220 14.02 3.38 -0.75
C GLN A 220 15.33 4.17 -0.60
N THR A 221 16.45 3.48 -0.31
CA THR A 221 17.76 4.11 -0.19
C THR A 221 18.18 4.76 -1.51
N TYR A 222 18.07 4.04 -2.62
CA TYR A 222 18.41 4.60 -3.94
C TYR A 222 17.54 5.80 -4.30
N LEU A 223 16.23 5.69 -4.12
CA LEU A 223 15.28 6.78 -4.41
C LEU A 223 15.52 8.00 -3.53
N GLN A 224 15.98 7.82 -2.30
CA GLN A 224 16.26 8.92 -1.36
C GLN A 224 17.63 9.55 -1.56
N THR A 225 18.63 8.82 -2.05
CA THR A 225 20.01 9.28 -2.06
C THR A 225 20.56 9.60 -3.45
N LEU A 226 20.18 8.83 -4.48
CA LEU A 226 20.73 8.99 -5.82
C LEU A 226 20.04 10.13 -6.59
N PRO A 227 20.78 10.91 -7.38
CA PRO A 227 20.18 11.88 -8.30
C PRO A 227 19.37 11.17 -9.41
N PRO A 228 18.40 11.85 -10.04
CA PRO A 228 17.55 11.25 -11.09
C PRO A 228 18.33 10.53 -12.19
N SER A 229 19.45 11.10 -12.64
CA SER A 229 20.29 10.51 -13.70
C SER A 229 20.96 9.19 -13.33
N GLU A 230 21.23 8.93 -12.05
CA GLU A 230 21.87 7.70 -11.59
C GLU A 230 20.85 6.57 -11.34
N LEU A 231 19.58 6.89 -11.11
CA LEU A 231 18.54 5.89 -10.93
C LEU A 231 18.37 4.98 -12.15
N TYR A 232 18.66 5.47 -13.37
CA TYR A 232 18.64 4.67 -14.60
C TYR A 232 19.64 3.51 -14.60
N HIS A 233 20.70 3.62 -13.80
CA HIS A 233 21.77 2.63 -13.73
C HIS A 233 21.58 1.61 -12.60
N VAL A 234 20.52 1.75 -11.81
CA VAL A 234 20.20 0.84 -10.71
C VAL A 234 19.57 -0.44 -11.28
N PRO A 235 20.21 -1.61 -11.14
CA PRO A 235 19.69 -2.86 -11.72
C PRO A 235 18.28 -3.24 -11.21
N LEU A 236 17.95 -2.88 -9.98
CA LEU A 236 16.63 -3.11 -9.36
C LEU A 236 15.51 -2.38 -10.10
N PHE A 237 15.81 -1.25 -10.75
CA PHE A 237 14.89 -0.49 -11.59
C PHE A 237 15.01 -0.79 -13.08
N GLY A 238 15.80 -1.80 -13.45
CA GLY A 238 16.00 -2.24 -14.84
C GLY A 238 14.95 -3.28 -15.29
N GLY A 239 15.06 -3.71 -16.54
CA GLY A 239 14.07 -4.59 -17.20
C GLY A 239 13.82 -5.94 -16.53
N ASP A 240 14.83 -6.50 -15.83
CA ASP A 240 14.70 -7.74 -15.05
C ASP A 240 14.33 -7.48 -13.57
N GLY A 241 14.17 -6.21 -13.21
CA GLY A 241 13.82 -5.80 -11.86
C GLY A 241 12.32 -5.97 -11.55
N PRO A 242 11.95 -5.88 -10.25
CA PRO A 242 10.58 -6.15 -9.79
C PRO A 242 9.52 -5.21 -10.37
N LEU A 243 9.92 -4.06 -10.93
CA LEU A 243 9.00 -3.09 -11.51
C LEU A 243 8.77 -3.28 -13.02
N TRP A 244 9.61 -4.08 -13.71
CA TRP A 244 9.58 -4.19 -15.17
C TRP A 244 9.44 -5.62 -15.69
N TYR A 245 9.74 -6.63 -14.87
CA TYR A 245 9.75 -8.01 -15.32
C TYR A 245 8.37 -8.47 -15.79
N ARG A 246 8.27 -8.88 -17.06
CA ARG A 246 7.01 -9.31 -17.69
C ARG A 246 6.94 -10.82 -17.94
N GLY A 247 7.98 -11.58 -17.61
CA GLY A 247 8.06 -13.01 -17.93
C GLY A 247 6.87 -13.80 -17.39
N TYR A 248 6.39 -13.50 -16.18
CA TYR A 248 5.23 -14.18 -15.61
C TYR A 248 3.93 -14.00 -16.39
N ALA A 249 3.79 -12.89 -17.11
CA ALA A 249 2.62 -12.62 -17.94
C ALA A 249 2.80 -13.12 -19.39
N GLN A 250 4.03 -13.13 -19.93
CA GLN A 250 4.26 -13.25 -21.38
C GLN A 250 4.97 -14.53 -21.83
N ASP A 251 5.81 -15.15 -20.96
CA ASP A 251 6.61 -16.31 -21.35
C ASP A 251 5.76 -17.59 -21.46
N ASP A 252 6.36 -18.66 -22.02
CA ASP A 252 5.74 -20.00 -22.08
C ASP A 252 5.39 -20.52 -20.69
N GLU A 253 4.23 -21.13 -20.53
CA GLU A 253 3.68 -21.58 -19.23
C GLU A 253 4.67 -22.43 -18.44
N ARG A 254 5.42 -23.34 -19.08
CA ARG A 254 6.39 -24.18 -18.41
C ARG A 254 7.58 -23.40 -17.87
N VAL A 255 8.01 -22.36 -18.59
CA VAL A 255 9.08 -21.45 -18.14
C VAL A 255 8.59 -20.64 -16.95
N VAL A 256 7.40 -20.04 -17.09
CA VAL A 256 6.74 -19.27 -16.04
C VAL A 256 6.62 -20.07 -14.75
N CYS A 257 6.05 -21.27 -14.82
CA CYS A 257 5.77 -22.07 -13.61
C CYS A 257 7.06 -22.54 -12.92
N LYS A 258 8.11 -22.84 -13.68
CA LYS A 258 9.41 -23.20 -13.11
C LYS A 258 10.03 -21.99 -12.40
N THR A 259 10.10 -20.85 -13.07
CA THR A 259 10.68 -19.61 -12.53
C THR A 259 9.90 -19.11 -11.31
N LEU A 260 8.56 -19.18 -11.37
CA LEU A 260 7.68 -18.82 -10.27
C LEU A 260 7.91 -19.72 -9.03
N GLN A 261 7.97 -21.05 -9.23
CA GLN A 261 8.20 -22.00 -8.14
C GLN A 261 9.50 -21.72 -7.40
N GLU A 262 10.56 -21.37 -8.11
CA GLU A 262 11.84 -21.01 -7.52
C GLU A 262 11.73 -19.72 -6.70
N ALA A 263 11.08 -18.68 -7.24
CA ALA A 263 10.88 -17.42 -6.55
C ALA A 263 10.01 -17.57 -5.30
N LEU A 264 8.87 -18.27 -5.40
CA LEU A 264 7.97 -18.50 -4.27
C LEU A 264 8.64 -19.34 -3.17
N SER A 265 9.44 -20.35 -3.56
CA SER A 265 10.20 -21.17 -2.60
C SER A 265 11.22 -20.35 -1.82
N ALA A 266 11.95 -19.45 -2.49
CA ALA A 266 12.92 -18.56 -1.85
C ALA A 266 12.25 -17.64 -0.83
N LEU A 267 11.02 -17.18 -1.10
CA LEU A 267 10.24 -16.29 -0.24
C LEU A 267 9.38 -17.02 0.80
N LYS A 268 9.28 -18.36 0.73
CA LYS A 268 8.33 -19.15 1.53
C LYS A 268 6.88 -18.70 1.34
N ALA A 269 6.53 -18.33 0.12
CA ALA A 269 5.22 -17.84 -0.29
C ALA A 269 4.50 -18.88 -1.16
N HIS A 270 3.19 -18.71 -1.32
CA HIS A 270 2.37 -19.64 -2.11
C HIS A 270 1.74 -19.00 -3.35
N ARG A 271 1.74 -17.68 -3.44
CA ARG A 271 1.12 -16.93 -4.56
C ARG A 271 1.86 -15.62 -4.82
N MET A 272 1.80 -15.18 -6.07
CA MET A 272 2.27 -13.87 -6.52
C MET A 272 1.14 -13.14 -7.25
N VAL A 273 0.93 -11.86 -6.96
CA VAL A 273 -0.05 -10.98 -7.62
C VAL A 273 0.69 -9.79 -8.20
N ILE A 274 0.52 -9.55 -9.50
CA ILE A 274 1.28 -8.55 -10.25
C ILE A 274 0.37 -7.67 -11.12
N GLY A 275 0.84 -6.45 -11.42
CA GLY A 275 0.27 -5.49 -12.37
C GLY A 275 1.04 -5.44 -13.69
N HIS A 276 1.32 -4.22 -14.19
CA HIS A 276 2.29 -3.86 -15.21
C HIS A 276 2.00 -4.36 -16.64
N THR A 277 1.49 -5.56 -16.82
CA THR A 277 1.25 -6.14 -18.14
C THR A 277 -0.24 -6.17 -18.43
N PRO A 278 -0.77 -5.17 -19.17
CA PRO A 278 -2.20 -5.01 -19.31
C PRO A 278 -2.86 -6.19 -20.04
N GLN A 279 -3.86 -6.75 -19.39
CA GLN A 279 -4.74 -7.79 -19.93
C GLN A 279 -5.93 -7.11 -20.62
N LEU A 280 -5.80 -6.81 -21.90
CA LEU A 280 -6.79 -6.04 -22.65
C LEU A 280 -8.14 -6.76 -22.85
N SER A 281 -8.21 -8.04 -22.48
CA SER A 281 -9.49 -8.77 -22.35
C SER A 281 -10.37 -8.23 -21.22
N GLY A 282 -9.79 -7.49 -20.28
CA GLY A 282 -10.45 -7.06 -19.06
C GLY A 282 -10.53 -8.13 -17.96
N GLU A 283 -9.92 -9.31 -18.19
CA GLU A 283 -9.92 -10.44 -17.28
C GLU A 283 -8.59 -10.56 -16.51
N ILE A 284 -8.66 -10.95 -15.26
CA ILE A 284 -7.48 -11.31 -14.46
C ILE A 284 -6.86 -12.57 -15.08
N LEU A 285 -5.59 -12.49 -15.48
CA LEU A 285 -4.88 -13.65 -16.00
C LEU A 285 -4.37 -14.50 -14.83
N SER A 286 -4.79 -15.76 -14.80
CA SER A 286 -4.29 -16.75 -13.84
C SER A 286 -3.44 -17.79 -14.53
N ARG A 287 -2.25 -18.09 -13.94
CA ARG A 287 -1.29 -19.06 -14.47
C ARG A 287 -0.74 -19.96 -13.36
N CYS A 288 -0.13 -21.06 -13.77
CA CYS A 288 0.55 -22.02 -12.88
C CYS A 288 -0.36 -22.53 -11.75
N GLY A 289 -1.60 -22.91 -12.07
CA GLY A 289 -2.54 -23.39 -11.07
C GLY A 289 -2.90 -22.32 -10.04
N ASN A 290 -3.13 -21.09 -10.50
CA ASN A 290 -3.50 -19.93 -9.69
C ASN A 290 -2.39 -19.42 -8.74
N GLN A 291 -1.13 -19.80 -8.99
CA GLN A 291 0.01 -19.33 -8.20
C GLN A 291 0.54 -17.97 -8.65
N VAL A 292 0.28 -17.53 -9.88
CA VAL A 292 0.49 -16.15 -10.31
C VAL A 292 -0.76 -15.57 -10.93
N LEU A 293 -1.10 -14.35 -10.51
CA LEU A 293 -2.28 -13.61 -10.96
C LEU A 293 -1.83 -12.24 -11.48
N VAL A 294 -2.16 -11.94 -12.74
CA VAL A 294 -1.90 -10.63 -13.35
C VAL A 294 -3.18 -9.83 -13.30
N ILE A 295 -3.20 -8.77 -12.52
CA ILE A 295 -4.38 -7.97 -12.20
C ILE A 295 -4.44 -6.60 -12.89
N ASP A 296 -3.46 -6.28 -13.73
CA ASP A 296 -3.58 -5.13 -14.64
C ASP A 296 -4.52 -5.49 -15.79
N VAL A 297 -5.78 -5.15 -15.63
CA VAL A 297 -6.83 -5.40 -16.62
C VAL A 297 -7.06 -4.21 -17.56
N GLY A 298 -6.23 -3.17 -17.47
CA GLY A 298 -6.40 -1.94 -18.23
C GLY A 298 -7.53 -1.05 -17.68
N ILE A 299 -7.43 -0.69 -16.39
CA ILE A 299 -8.46 0.11 -15.69
C ILE A 299 -8.59 1.50 -16.29
N SER A 300 -7.46 2.13 -16.64
CA SER A 300 -7.49 3.43 -17.31
C SER A 300 -8.20 3.36 -18.66
N SER A 301 -8.95 4.39 -18.99
CA SER A 301 -9.63 4.56 -20.30
C SER A 301 -8.66 4.44 -21.48
N VAL A 302 -7.38 4.78 -21.27
CA VAL A 302 -6.31 4.62 -22.28
C VAL A 302 -6.07 3.16 -22.63
N TYR A 303 -6.36 2.24 -21.72
CA TYR A 303 -6.22 0.78 -21.90
C TYR A 303 -7.55 0.04 -22.01
N GLY A 304 -8.66 0.76 -22.16
CA GLY A 304 -9.97 0.17 -22.37
C GLY A 304 -11.00 0.46 -21.27
N GLY A 305 -10.58 0.93 -20.11
CA GLY A 305 -11.49 1.28 -19.00
C GLY A 305 -12.12 0.06 -18.33
N ASN A 306 -11.47 -1.09 -18.40
CA ASN A 306 -11.94 -2.33 -17.79
C ASN A 306 -11.93 -2.23 -16.26
N ARG A 307 -12.90 -2.86 -15.60
CA ARG A 307 -13.05 -2.76 -14.15
C ARG A 307 -12.94 -4.11 -13.49
N ALA A 308 -11.81 -4.38 -12.87
CA ALA A 308 -11.62 -5.56 -12.04
C ALA A 308 -10.81 -5.24 -10.78
N ALA A 309 -11.05 -6.03 -9.74
CA ALA A 309 -10.25 -6.12 -8.54
C ALA A 309 -10.11 -7.59 -8.15
N LEU A 310 -9.04 -7.94 -7.46
CA LEU A 310 -8.83 -9.25 -6.87
C LEU A 310 -9.25 -9.21 -5.40
N GLU A 311 -10.01 -10.20 -4.95
CA GLU A 311 -10.33 -10.40 -3.54
C GLU A 311 -9.80 -11.75 -3.07
N ILE A 312 -9.13 -11.77 -1.91
CA ILE A 312 -8.62 -12.97 -1.27
C ILE A 312 -9.14 -13.04 0.16
N VAL A 313 -9.73 -14.18 0.54
CA VAL A 313 -10.21 -14.45 1.91
C VAL A 313 -9.80 -15.88 2.27
N GLY A 314 -8.77 -16.03 3.09
CA GLY A 314 -8.14 -17.34 3.30
C GLY A 314 -7.55 -17.86 2.00
N ASP A 315 -7.91 -19.08 1.59
CA ASP A 315 -7.45 -19.69 0.34
C ASP A 315 -8.30 -19.27 -0.87
N ARG A 316 -9.52 -18.78 -0.62
CA ARG A 316 -10.44 -18.40 -1.66
C ARG A 316 -10.01 -17.11 -2.36
N VAL A 317 -9.93 -17.17 -3.69
CA VAL A 317 -9.54 -16.08 -4.59
C VAL A 317 -10.67 -15.78 -5.56
N VAL A 318 -11.08 -14.52 -5.63
CA VAL A 318 -12.21 -14.08 -6.44
C VAL A 318 -11.82 -12.89 -7.29
N GLY A 319 -12.05 -12.97 -8.60
CA GLY A 319 -12.10 -11.84 -9.50
C GLY A 319 -13.42 -11.08 -9.30
N VAL A 320 -13.33 -9.80 -8.97
CA VAL A 320 -14.49 -8.91 -8.81
C VAL A 320 -14.56 -8.00 -10.03
N TYR A 321 -15.58 -8.15 -10.85
CA TYR A 321 -15.78 -7.42 -12.08
C TYR A 321 -17.08 -6.62 -12.03
N GLU A 322 -17.32 -5.76 -13.01
CA GLU A 322 -18.58 -5.02 -13.08
C GLU A 322 -19.75 -5.99 -13.33
N GLY A 323 -20.64 -6.07 -12.35
CA GLY A 323 -21.84 -6.94 -12.42
C GLY A 323 -21.58 -8.43 -12.17
N ARG A 324 -20.33 -8.90 -11.93
CA ARG A 324 -20.05 -10.32 -11.66
C ARG A 324 -18.89 -10.53 -10.70
N ARG A 325 -18.88 -11.69 -10.10
CA ARG A 325 -17.77 -12.21 -9.28
C ARG A 325 -17.44 -13.62 -9.74
N GLU A 326 -16.17 -13.92 -9.92
CA GLU A 326 -15.70 -15.19 -10.44
C GLU A 326 -14.69 -15.80 -9.45
N VAL A 327 -14.93 -17.05 -9.06
CA VAL A 327 -13.99 -17.80 -8.22
C VAL A 327 -12.83 -18.29 -9.07
N ILE A 328 -11.62 -17.83 -8.78
CA ILE A 328 -10.38 -18.22 -9.46
C ILE A 328 -9.76 -19.42 -8.74
N ALA A 329 -9.79 -19.43 -7.40
CA ALA A 329 -9.30 -20.53 -6.57
C ALA A 329 -10.11 -20.65 -5.27
N GLU A 330 -10.15 -21.87 -4.70
CA GLU A 330 -10.77 -22.21 -3.40
C GLU A 330 -9.78 -23.02 -2.54
#